data_6391d84f512b949629cee84d92b3db5e
#
_entry.id   6391d84f512b949629cee84d92b3db5e
#
_cell.length_a   1.000
_cell.length_b   1.000
_cell.length_c   1.000
_cell.angle_alpha   90.00
_cell.angle_beta   90.00
_cell.angle_gamma   90.00
#
_symmetry.space_group_name_H-M   'P 1'
#
loop_
_entity.id
_entity.type
_entity.pdbx_description
1 polymer ?
#
loop_
_entity_poly.entity_id
_entity_poly.type
_entity_poly.pdbx_seq_one_letter_code
_entity_poly.pdbx_strand_id
1 'polypeptide(L)'
;MATAGLIRPAQIVGFIAAIIILVGMNFVAPTELLPLAARNTLGVLLAVIILLVTEAFPLGVVCLLAIAMMYFLGCVESVPGALSGFTNATLFFVLASFGISEAITVVPLSKRLLLFLMKKAGKDTTQLMLAIMVVTGLLSSVISNVAAAAVFIPVVLNFLEVYDNDEDKKRTGRAYMIGLPVASMIGGMMTPAGSSINMLVLSMLEKNTGTTISFVQWMALGIPITIIMLPIAWIICVKMFKPAPLEQEKIQGYIKNASVDVPEKMTTKEKYVLVILLIMLVLWILSSWYPFLQIAPVAIIGLTLYFIPGKMQVLTWNDFKRCVSLEAFILMGTMISIGNVITSSGLNKWISEIIFPQTFTNSTILVIAFICLMTFLLLIPIPVAPALVGMLSAPLCAFCAKVGVSPALVMAAFGLCACNCYLLPLDTVPLITYSTGYYKMFDMPKATVWIQIILIAVASVWISVIGGMMIG
;
A
#
# COMPACT_ATOMS: atom_id res chain seq x y z
N MET A 1 -6.32 -4.34 27.53
CA MET A 1 -6.03 -3.24 28.49
C MET A 1 -4.67 -2.71 28.12
N ALA A 2 -4.61 -1.52 27.52
CA ALA A 2 -3.36 -0.85 27.22
C ALA A 2 -2.67 -0.49 28.53
N THR A 3 -1.41 -0.90 28.70
CA THR A 3 -0.56 -0.47 29.80
C THR A 3 -0.39 1.04 29.72
N ALA A 4 -1.13 1.75 30.56
CA ALA A 4 -0.99 3.18 30.72
C ALA A 4 0.45 3.49 31.17
N GLY A 5 1.24 4.15 30.30
CA GLY A 5 1.97 5.32 30.67
C GLY A 5 3.43 5.26 31.02
N LEU A 6 4.32 4.54 30.34
CA LEU A 6 5.69 5.03 30.26
C LEU A 6 5.90 5.69 28.89
N ILE A 7 5.95 7.03 28.88
CA ILE A 7 6.30 7.78 27.67
C ILE A 7 7.70 7.33 27.22
N ARG A 8 7.81 6.83 25.99
CA ARG A 8 9.10 6.40 25.45
C ARG A 8 9.98 7.63 25.23
N PRO A 9 11.29 7.58 25.58
CA PRO A 9 12.20 8.72 25.36
C PRO A 9 12.15 9.29 23.93
N ALA A 10 11.99 8.41 22.93
CA ALA A 10 11.85 8.79 21.52
C ALA A 10 10.63 9.69 21.25
N GLN A 11 9.52 9.50 21.96
CA GLN A 11 8.30 10.31 21.79
C GLN A 11 8.53 11.75 22.31
N ILE A 12 9.19 11.89 23.46
CA ILE A 12 9.53 13.22 24.02
C ILE A 12 10.51 13.94 23.10
N VAL A 13 11.56 13.24 22.65
CA VAL A 13 12.56 13.79 21.75
C VAL A 13 11.90 14.22 20.44
N GLY A 14 11.03 13.39 19.87
CA GLY A 14 10.30 13.72 18.65
C GLY A 14 9.40 14.95 18.79
N PHE A 15 8.67 15.04 19.89
CA PHE A 15 7.81 16.20 20.15
C PHE A 15 8.64 17.50 20.31
N ILE A 16 9.73 17.46 21.07
CA ILE A 16 10.61 18.61 21.25
C ILE A 16 11.28 19.00 19.91
N ALA A 17 11.76 18.01 19.15
CA ALA A 17 12.36 18.24 17.84
C ALA A 17 11.39 18.89 16.85
N ALA A 18 10.13 18.46 16.83
CA ALA A 18 9.09 19.06 16.00
C ALA A 18 8.85 20.53 16.36
N ILE A 19 8.80 20.87 17.65
CA ILE A 19 8.67 22.26 18.12
C ILE A 19 9.90 23.08 17.71
N ILE A 20 11.11 22.54 17.93
CA ILE A 20 12.36 23.23 17.55
C ILE A 20 12.38 23.53 16.06
N ILE A 21 11.95 22.61 15.21
CA ILE A 21 11.88 22.82 13.76
C ILE A 21 10.86 23.90 13.42
N LEU A 22 9.63 23.83 13.98
CA LEU A 22 8.61 24.83 13.70
C LEU A 22 9.03 26.23 14.13
N VAL A 23 9.69 26.36 15.28
CA VAL A 23 10.22 27.65 15.76
C VAL A 23 11.45 28.04 14.93
N GLY A 24 12.38 27.14 14.69
CA GLY A 24 13.60 27.35 13.92
C GLY A 24 13.36 27.83 12.50
N MET A 25 12.30 27.33 11.86
CA MET A 25 11.93 27.77 10.51
C MET A 25 11.59 29.26 10.43
N ASN A 26 11.15 29.88 11.53
CA ASN A 26 10.89 31.33 11.53
C ASN A 26 12.17 32.17 11.40
N PHE A 27 13.34 31.60 11.73
CA PHE A 27 14.65 32.27 11.58
C PHE A 27 15.25 32.05 10.18
N VAL A 28 14.67 31.19 9.35
CA VAL A 28 15.08 31.01 7.95
C VAL A 28 14.47 32.14 7.13
N ALA A 29 15.28 32.98 6.51
CA ALA A 29 14.77 34.04 5.65
C ALA A 29 14.11 33.47 4.39
N PRO A 30 12.94 33.96 4.00
CA PRO A 30 12.34 33.61 2.72
C PRO A 30 13.25 34.01 1.55
N THR A 31 13.27 33.18 0.51
CA THR A 31 14.01 33.45 -0.74
C THR A 31 13.06 33.31 -1.92
N GLU A 32 13.49 33.66 -3.13
CA GLU A 32 12.69 33.47 -4.34
C GLU A 32 12.33 32.00 -4.56
N LEU A 33 13.24 31.07 -4.25
CA LEU A 33 13.02 29.62 -4.34
C LEU A 33 12.23 29.04 -3.18
N LEU A 34 12.26 29.68 -2.01
CA LEU A 34 11.55 29.27 -0.81
C LEU A 34 10.72 30.45 -0.27
N PRO A 35 9.60 30.82 -0.92
CA PRO A 35 8.69 31.84 -0.41
C PRO A 35 8.16 31.54 0.99
N LEU A 36 7.60 32.53 1.68
CA LEU A 36 7.13 32.40 3.06
C LEU A 36 6.19 31.20 3.27
N ALA A 37 5.20 31.03 2.39
CA ALA A 37 4.28 29.90 2.46
C ALA A 37 4.98 28.56 2.25
N ALA A 38 5.94 28.48 1.32
CA ALA A 38 6.74 27.27 1.10
C ALA A 38 7.63 26.94 2.29
N ARG A 39 8.28 27.95 2.89
CA ARG A 39 9.09 27.80 4.11
C ARG A 39 8.24 27.24 5.28
N ASN A 40 7.07 27.82 5.50
CA ASN A 40 6.17 27.37 6.57
C ASN A 40 5.65 25.94 6.29
N THR A 41 5.33 25.65 5.03
CA THR A 41 4.95 24.29 4.60
C THR A 41 6.07 23.29 4.83
N LEU A 42 7.32 23.65 4.55
CA LEU A 42 8.50 22.81 4.84
C LEU A 42 8.63 22.53 6.35
N GLY A 43 8.41 23.54 7.19
CA GLY A 43 8.42 23.38 8.64
C GLY A 43 7.35 22.42 9.13
N VAL A 44 6.12 22.57 8.66
CA VAL A 44 5.02 21.65 8.98
C VAL A 44 5.34 20.24 8.50
N LEU A 45 5.83 20.08 7.27
CA LEU A 45 6.16 18.81 6.68
C LEU A 45 7.22 18.06 7.52
N LEU A 46 8.32 18.71 7.86
CA LEU A 46 9.39 18.13 8.67
C LEU A 46 8.89 17.77 10.09
N ALA A 47 8.10 18.65 10.72
CA ALA A 47 7.51 18.36 12.02
C ALA A 47 6.59 17.13 11.96
N VAL A 48 5.73 17.03 10.96
CA VAL A 48 4.83 15.88 10.75
C VAL A 48 5.62 14.60 10.57
N ILE A 49 6.68 14.60 9.73
CA ILE A 49 7.53 13.42 9.53
C ILE A 49 8.15 12.96 10.85
N ILE A 50 8.73 13.88 11.61
CA ILE A 50 9.35 13.54 12.90
C ILE A 50 8.33 12.99 13.88
N LEU A 51 7.15 13.57 13.97
CA LEU A 51 6.08 13.08 14.85
C LEU A 51 5.58 11.69 14.44
N LEU A 52 5.52 11.41 13.13
CA LEU A 52 5.14 10.09 12.60
C LEU A 52 6.23 9.04 12.88
N VAL A 53 7.49 9.37 12.59
CA VAL A 53 8.63 8.44 12.75
C VAL A 53 8.90 8.11 14.22
N THR A 54 8.74 9.09 15.10
CA THR A 54 8.96 8.90 16.55
C THR A 54 7.73 8.34 17.28
N GLU A 55 6.60 8.17 16.55
CA GLU A 55 5.31 7.77 17.17
C GLU A 55 4.95 8.65 18.38
N ALA A 56 5.28 9.95 18.31
CA ALA A 56 5.06 10.88 19.42
C ALA A 56 3.57 10.98 19.80
N PHE A 57 2.70 10.89 18.82
CA PHE A 57 1.25 10.77 18.97
C PHE A 57 0.71 9.66 18.06
N PRO A 58 -0.51 9.16 18.31
CA PRO A 58 -1.21 8.29 17.36
C PRO A 58 -1.28 8.93 15.98
N LEU A 59 -1.10 8.14 14.93
CA LEU A 59 -0.97 8.59 13.54
C LEU A 59 -2.10 9.54 13.11
N GLY A 60 -3.35 9.21 13.44
CA GLY A 60 -4.50 10.08 13.14
C GLY A 60 -4.42 11.44 13.84
N VAL A 61 -3.89 11.49 15.08
CA VAL A 61 -3.74 12.75 15.84
C VAL A 61 -2.66 13.63 15.20
N VAL A 62 -1.53 13.05 14.75
CA VAL A 62 -0.50 13.79 14.00
C VAL A 62 -1.08 14.41 12.74
N CYS A 63 -1.91 13.66 12.02
CA CYS A 63 -2.57 14.14 10.80
C CYS A 63 -3.54 15.29 11.06
N LEU A 64 -4.36 15.20 12.11
CA LEU A 64 -5.25 16.29 12.51
C LEU A 64 -4.46 17.55 12.95
N LEU A 65 -3.37 17.36 13.68
CA LEU A 65 -2.47 18.43 14.05
C LEU A 65 -1.85 19.10 12.82
N ALA A 66 -1.44 18.32 11.82
CA ALA A 66 -0.91 18.83 10.56
C ALA A 66 -1.88 19.77 9.84
N ILE A 67 -3.17 19.41 9.78
CA ILE A 67 -4.22 20.26 9.19
C ILE A 67 -4.30 21.61 9.92
N ALA A 68 -4.34 21.56 11.25
CA ALA A 68 -4.36 22.78 12.06
C ALA A 68 -3.10 23.64 11.86
N MET A 69 -1.92 23.01 11.87
CA MET A 69 -0.65 23.69 11.63
C MET A 69 -0.57 24.35 10.26
N MET A 70 -1.06 23.69 9.19
CA MET A 70 -1.08 24.28 7.85
C MET A 70 -1.86 25.62 7.80
N TYR A 71 -2.95 25.72 8.54
CA TYR A 71 -3.71 26.97 8.62
C TYR A 71 -3.04 28.00 9.51
N PHE A 72 -2.75 27.66 10.78
CA PHE A 72 -2.23 28.61 11.75
C PHE A 72 -0.84 29.15 11.43
N LEU A 73 -0.02 28.37 10.73
CA LEU A 73 1.32 28.79 10.30
C LEU A 73 1.32 29.45 8.92
N GLY A 74 0.14 29.72 8.33
CA GLY A 74 0.04 30.45 7.06
C GLY A 74 0.58 29.69 5.86
N CYS A 75 0.51 28.35 5.88
CA CYS A 75 0.79 27.55 4.69
C CYS A 75 -0.34 27.68 3.65
N VAL A 76 -1.56 27.96 4.13
CA VAL A 76 -2.78 28.18 3.33
C VAL A 76 -3.55 29.37 3.91
N GLU A 77 -4.32 30.04 3.05
CA GLU A 77 -5.11 31.22 3.41
C GLU A 77 -6.42 30.88 4.14
N SER A 78 -6.89 29.63 4.03
CA SER A 78 -8.20 29.23 4.54
C SER A 78 -8.24 27.82 5.08
N VAL A 79 -9.15 27.55 6.02
CA VAL A 79 -9.41 26.19 6.54
C VAL A 79 -9.82 25.21 5.43
N PRO A 80 -10.72 25.57 4.47
CA PRO A 80 -10.98 24.69 3.31
C PRO A 80 -9.74 24.33 2.51
N GLY A 81 -8.74 25.23 2.41
CA GLY A 81 -7.46 24.94 1.78
C GLY A 81 -6.68 23.85 2.51
N ALA A 82 -6.61 23.91 3.85
CA ALA A 82 -5.99 22.88 4.68
C ALA A 82 -6.73 21.54 4.61
N LEU A 83 -8.03 21.53 4.37
CA LEU A 83 -8.89 20.36 4.26
C LEU A 83 -9.07 19.88 2.81
N SER A 84 -8.38 20.47 1.84
CA SER A 84 -8.61 20.24 0.41
C SER A 84 -8.49 18.77 -0.03
N GLY A 85 -7.73 17.95 0.69
CA GLY A 85 -7.61 16.52 0.42
C GLY A 85 -8.86 15.72 0.80
N PHE A 86 -9.70 16.22 1.69
CA PHE A 86 -10.90 15.52 2.16
C PHE A 86 -12.06 15.60 1.16
N THR A 87 -11.97 16.41 0.13
CA THR A 87 -12.91 16.48 -0.98
C THR A 87 -12.50 15.59 -2.16
N ASN A 88 -11.38 14.88 -2.08
CA ASN A 88 -10.86 14.05 -3.16
C ASN A 88 -11.63 12.73 -3.27
N ALA A 89 -12.02 12.35 -4.49
CA ALA A 89 -12.72 11.11 -4.78
C ALA A 89 -11.97 9.85 -4.34
N THR A 90 -10.62 9.89 -4.38
CA THR A 90 -9.77 8.79 -3.92
C THR A 90 -10.03 8.42 -2.47
N LEU A 91 -10.31 9.41 -1.60
CA LEU A 91 -10.59 9.16 -0.20
C LEU A 91 -11.86 8.33 0.00
N PHE A 92 -12.91 8.62 -0.78
CA PHE A 92 -14.16 7.87 -0.75
C PHE A 92 -14.03 6.49 -1.40
N PHE A 93 -13.15 6.34 -2.38
CA PHE A 93 -12.77 5.02 -2.89
C PHE A 93 -12.12 4.18 -1.78
N VAL A 94 -11.16 4.73 -1.04
CA VAL A 94 -10.50 4.04 0.08
C VAL A 94 -11.53 3.64 1.15
N LEU A 95 -12.46 4.53 1.48
CA LEU A 95 -13.56 4.23 2.40
C LEU A 95 -14.42 3.06 1.90
N ALA A 96 -14.80 3.06 0.62
CA ALA A 96 -15.57 1.96 0.02
C ALA A 96 -14.77 0.65 0.00
N SER A 97 -13.47 0.70 -0.24
CA SER A 97 -12.61 -0.48 -0.31
C SER A 97 -12.53 -1.26 1.00
N PHE A 98 -12.64 -0.60 2.15
CA PHE A 98 -12.74 -1.28 3.45
C PHE A 98 -13.98 -2.18 3.52
N GLY A 99 -15.15 -1.67 3.13
CA GLY A 99 -16.37 -2.47 3.15
C GLY A 99 -16.39 -3.57 2.07
N ILE A 100 -15.82 -3.31 0.90
CA ILE A 100 -15.66 -4.34 -0.14
C ILE A 100 -14.76 -5.47 0.38
N SER A 101 -13.65 -5.13 1.03
CA SER A 101 -12.76 -6.10 1.67
C SER A 101 -13.48 -6.93 2.72
N GLU A 102 -14.28 -6.29 3.57
CA GLU A 102 -15.07 -6.96 4.61
C GLU A 102 -16.09 -7.92 3.99
N ALA A 103 -16.80 -7.51 2.93
CA ALA A 103 -17.76 -8.37 2.25
C ALA A 103 -17.13 -9.67 1.73
N ILE A 104 -15.88 -9.61 1.23
CA ILE A 104 -15.14 -10.79 0.77
C ILE A 104 -14.67 -11.65 1.95
N THR A 105 -14.38 -11.03 3.10
CA THR A 105 -13.89 -11.72 4.30
C THR A 105 -15.01 -12.43 5.06
N VAL A 106 -16.19 -11.83 5.13
CA VAL A 106 -17.37 -12.42 5.81
C VAL A 106 -17.86 -13.70 5.13
N VAL A 107 -17.69 -13.82 3.81
CA VAL A 107 -18.03 -15.04 3.07
C VAL A 107 -16.79 -15.92 2.88
N PRO A 108 -16.92 -17.27 2.81
CA PRO A 108 -15.78 -18.17 2.70
C PRO A 108 -15.12 -18.20 1.31
N LEU A 109 -15.23 -17.11 0.53
CA LEU A 109 -14.71 -17.04 -0.85
C LEU A 109 -13.18 -17.14 -0.88
N SER A 110 -12.50 -16.43 0.01
CA SER A 110 -11.04 -16.46 0.13
C SER A 110 -10.52 -17.85 0.52
N LYS A 111 -11.19 -18.50 1.49
CA LYS A 111 -10.86 -19.87 1.91
C LYS A 111 -11.08 -20.88 0.78
N ARG A 112 -12.15 -20.72 0.02
CA ARG A 112 -12.47 -21.61 -1.12
C ARG A 112 -11.40 -21.51 -2.22
N LEU A 113 -11.00 -20.30 -2.57
CA LEU A 113 -9.93 -20.08 -3.57
C LEU A 113 -8.60 -20.69 -3.09
N LEU A 114 -8.27 -20.50 -1.82
CA LEU A 114 -7.09 -21.10 -1.22
C LEU A 114 -7.14 -22.63 -1.29
N LEU A 115 -8.22 -23.25 -0.83
CA LEU A 115 -8.37 -24.70 -0.85
C LEU A 115 -8.27 -25.28 -2.27
N PHE A 116 -8.81 -24.57 -3.26
CA PHE A 116 -8.69 -24.98 -4.66
C PHE A 116 -7.21 -25.04 -5.10
N LEU A 117 -6.43 -24.02 -4.79
CA LEU A 117 -5.00 -23.99 -5.15
C LEU A 117 -4.17 -24.96 -4.30
N MET A 118 -4.48 -25.12 -3.02
CA MET A 118 -3.81 -26.09 -2.15
C MET A 118 -4.01 -27.54 -2.63
N LYS A 119 -5.23 -27.89 -3.02
CA LYS A 119 -5.52 -29.22 -3.59
C LYS A 119 -4.76 -29.47 -4.89
N LYS A 120 -4.53 -28.42 -5.69
CA LYS A 120 -3.85 -28.53 -6.98
C LYS A 120 -2.34 -28.50 -6.88
N ALA A 121 -1.78 -27.68 -5.97
CA ALA A 121 -0.36 -27.38 -5.87
C ALA A 121 0.27 -27.83 -4.52
N GLY A 122 -0.50 -28.21 -3.53
CA GLY A 122 -0.01 -28.54 -2.18
C GLY A 122 0.60 -29.93 -2.06
N LYS A 123 1.66 -30.23 -2.84
CA LYS A 123 2.36 -31.52 -2.78
C LYS A 123 3.47 -31.54 -1.72
N ASP A 124 4.07 -30.41 -1.45
CA ASP A 124 5.09 -30.22 -0.44
C ASP A 124 4.94 -28.83 0.22
N THR A 125 5.68 -28.59 1.30
CA THR A 125 5.67 -27.35 2.08
C THR A 125 5.95 -26.12 1.21
N THR A 126 6.87 -26.21 0.26
CA THR A 126 7.26 -25.06 -0.56
C THR A 126 6.18 -24.71 -1.60
N GLN A 127 5.55 -25.70 -2.19
CA GLN A 127 4.44 -25.50 -3.13
C GLN A 127 3.19 -24.99 -2.42
N LEU A 128 2.95 -25.46 -1.18
CA LEU A 128 1.87 -24.94 -0.35
C LEU A 128 2.07 -23.45 -0.04
N MET A 129 3.33 -23.04 0.25
CA MET A 129 3.68 -21.64 0.41
C MET A 129 3.38 -20.84 -0.86
N LEU A 130 3.75 -21.35 -2.04
CA LEU A 130 3.45 -20.69 -3.32
C LEU A 130 1.93 -20.54 -3.51
N ALA A 131 1.15 -21.57 -3.22
CA ALA A 131 -0.32 -21.51 -3.32
C ALA A 131 -0.89 -20.39 -2.43
N ILE A 132 -0.45 -20.29 -1.18
CA ILE A 132 -0.86 -19.24 -0.25
C ILE A 132 -0.45 -17.86 -0.78
N MET A 133 0.80 -17.70 -1.23
CA MET A 133 1.29 -16.44 -1.79
C MET A 133 0.49 -16.00 -3.03
N VAL A 134 0.20 -16.93 -3.94
CA VAL A 134 -0.60 -16.65 -5.16
C VAL A 134 -2.01 -16.21 -4.80
N VAL A 135 -2.69 -16.91 -3.90
CA VAL A 135 -4.06 -16.52 -3.48
C VAL A 135 -4.04 -15.16 -2.79
N THR A 136 -3.07 -14.95 -1.91
CA THR A 136 -2.92 -13.65 -1.22
C THR A 136 -2.72 -12.52 -2.21
N GLY A 137 -1.83 -12.70 -3.20
CA GLY A 137 -1.61 -11.71 -4.25
C GLY A 137 -2.84 -11.47 -5.13
N LEU A 138 -3.54 -12.53 -5.54
CA LEU A 138 -4.77 -12.39 -6.32
C LEU A 138 -5.87 -11.66 -5.55
N LEU A 139 -6.07 -11.97 -4.28
CA LEU A 139 -7.04 -11.25 -3.45
C LEU A 139 -6.61 -9.80 -3.25
N SER A 140 -5.34 -9.56 -2.99
CA SER A 140 -4.81 -8.22 -2.78
C SER A 140 -4.93 -7.32 -4.02
N SER A 141 -5.15 -7.88 -5.20
CA SER A 141 -5.41 -7.07 -6.41
C SER A 141 -6.75 -6.34 -6.41
N VAL A 142 -7.68 -6.75 -5.54
CA VAL A 142 -9.06 -6.21 -5.47
C VAL A 142 -9.51 -5.80 -4.07
N ILE A 143 -8.77 -6.23 -3.04
CA ILE A 143 -8.99 -5.83 -1.64
C ILE A 143 -7.72 -5.20 -1.05
N SER A 144 -7.84 -4.56 0.13
CA SER A 144 -6.67 -3.95 0.74
C SER A 144 -5.59 -4.98 1.08
N ASN A 145 -4.32 -4.62 0.93
CA ASN A 145 -3.17 -5.46 1.25
C ASN A 145 -3.23 -6.00 2.68
N VAL A 146 -3.65 -5.17 3.64
CA VAL A 146 -3.79 -5.56 5.06
C VAL A 146 -4.83 -6.66 5.21
N ALA A 147 -6.01 -6.50 4.60
CA ALA A 147 -7.08 -7.49 4.67
C ALA A 147 -6.66 -8.80 4.00
N ALA A 148 -6.03 -8.74 2.82
CA ALA A 148 -5.55 -9.93 2.12
C ALA A 148 -4.54 -10.74 2.94
N ALA A 149 -3.58 -10.07 3.58
CA ALA A 149 -2.62 -10.74 4.47
C ALA A 149 -3.29 -11.28 5.74
N ALA A 150 -4.16 -10.50 6.37
CA ALA A 150 -4.81 -10.88 7.64
C ALA A 150 -5.67 -12.15 7.52
N VAL A 151 -6.35 -12.34 6.39
CA VAL A 151 -7.19 -13.54 6.14
C VAL A 151 -6.37 -14.83 6.20
N PHE A 152 -5.11 -14.80 5.76
CA PHE A 152 -4.27 -16.00 5.67
C PHE A 152 -3.34 -16.23 6.86
N ILE A 153 -3.17 -15.26 7.76
CA ILE A 153 -2.40 -15.47 8.99
C ILE A 153 -2.92 -16.65 9.80
N PRO A 154 -4.22 -16.77 10.15
CA PRO A 154 -4.74 -17.92 10.88
C PRO A 154 -4.55 -19.24 10.13
N VAL A 155 -4.66 -19.22 8.80
CA VAL A 155 -4.46 -20.43 7.96
C VAL A 155 -3.01 -20.90 8.07
N VAL A 156 -2.04 -19.98 7.98
CA VAL A 156 -0.62 -20.31 8.16
C VAL A 156 -0.35 -20.79 9.59
N LEU A 157 -0.88 -20.11 10.60
CA LEU A 157 -0.70 -20.53 12.00
C LEU A 157 -1.23 -21.95 12.23
N ASN A 158 -2.43 -22.26 11.76
CA ASN A 158 -2.99 -23.62 11.85
C ASN A 158 -2.16 -24.65 11.08
N PHE A 159 -1.59 -24.28 9.93
CA PHE A 159 -0.67 -25.16 9.20
C PHE A 159 0.60 -25.45 10.00
N LEU A 160 1.15 -24.45 10.68
CA LEU A 160 2.35 -24.63 11.48
C LEU A 160 2.16 -25.56 12.69
N GLU A 161 0.94 -25.75 13.17
CA GLU A 161 0.63 -26.72 14.25
C GLU A 161 0.77 -28.18 13.80
N VAL A 162 0.93 -28.46 12.51
CA VAL A 162 1.17 -29.81 11.98
C VAL A 162 2.61 -30.28 12.23
N TYR A 163 3.52 -29.36 12.55
CA TYR A 163 4.90 -29.70 12.87
C TYR A 163 5.06 -30.13 14.32
N ASP A 164 5.67 -31.27 14.54
CA ASP A 164 5.97 -31.81 15.88
C ASP A 164 7.23 -31.15 16.47
N ASN A 165 8.15 -30.64 15.63
CA ASN A 165 9.41 -30.05 16.05
C ASN A 165 9.32 -28.52 16.02
N ASP A 166 9.59 -27.87 17.15
CA ASP A 166 9.56 -26.42 17.33
C ASP A 166 10.57 -25.67 16.42
N GLU A 167 11.74 -26.25 16.13
CA GLU A 167 12.71 -25.63 15.22
C GLU A 167 12.20 -25.59 13.78
N ASP A 168 11.63 -26.69 13.31
CA ASP A 168 11.03 -26.80 11.98
C ASP A 168 9.80 -25.90 11.86
N LYS A 169 8.96 -25.84 12.89
CA LYS A 169 7.83 -24.92 13.02
C LYS A 169 8.28 -23.46 12.90
N LYS A 170 9.30 -23.04 13.66
CA LYS A 170 9.85 -21.67 13.62
C LYS A 170 10.48 -21.35 12.28
N ARG A 171 11.24 -22.27 11.70
CA ARG A 171 11.91 -22.10 10.41
C ARG A 171 10.89 -21.92 9.29
N THR A 172 9.88 -22.78 9.24
CA THR A 172 8.79 -22.69 8.26
C THR A 172 7.92 -21.46 8.49
N GLY A 173 7.58 -21.19 9.76
CA GLY A 173 6.82 -19.99 10.14
C GLY A 173 7.49 -18.70 9.70
N ARG A 174 8.82 -18.61 9.81
CA ARG A 174 9.59 -17.46 9.31
C ARG A 174 9.41 -17.27 7.82
N ALA A 175 9.53 -18.33 7.02
CA ALA A 175 9.36 -18.24 5.55
C ALA A 175 7.96 -17.78 5.16
N TYR A 176 6.93 -18.36 5.77
CA TYR A 176 5.54 -18.07 5.45
C TYR A 176 5.12 -16.68 5.93
N MET A 177 5.50 -16.28 7.16
CA MET A 177 5.11 -14.99 7.73
C MET A 177 5.85 -13.81 7.10
N ILE A 178 7.00 -14.03 6.45
CA ILE A 178 7.65 -13.02 5.59
C ILE A 178 7.07 -13.06 4.17
N GLY A 179 6.83 -14.25 3.62
CA GLY A 179 6.26 -14.39 2.28
C GLY A 179 4.86 -13.83 2.13
N LEU A 180 4.03 -13.90 3.17
CA LEU A 180 2.64 -13.47 3.15
C LEU A 180 2.46 -11.96 2.89
N PRO A 181 3.08 -11.04 3.67
CA PRO A 181 2.99 -9.60 3.41
C PRO A 181 3.64 -9.20 2.08
N VAL A 182 4.75 -9.85 1.71
CA VAL A 182 5.41 -9.63 0.42
C VAL A 182 4.47 -9.97 -0.73
N ALA A 183 3.80 -11.12 -0.67
CA ALA A 183 2.84 -11.54 -1.69
C ALA A 183 1.63 -10.61 -1.77
N SER A 184 1.14 -10.15 -0.63
CA SER A 184 0.03 -9.20 -0.58
C SER A 184 0.39 -7.87 -1.24
N MET A 185 1.54 -7.28 -0.90
CA MET A 185 1.97 -6.01 -1.45
C MET A 185 2.32 -6.09 -2.94
N ILE A 186 2.97 -7.17 -3.38
CA ILE A 186 3.21 -7.44 -4.80
C ILE A 186 1.88 -7.60 -5.56
N GLY A 187 0.91 -8.32 -4.99
CA GLY A 187 -0.43 -8.48 -5.58
C GLY A 187 -1.20 -7.17 -5.69
N GLY A 188 -1.05 -6.29 -4.70
CA GLY A 188 -1.66 -4.96 -4.68
C GLY A 188 -1.25 -4.05 -5.83
N MET A 189 -0.13 -4.34 -6.52
CA MET A 189 0.29 -3.61 -7.71
C MET A 189 -0.57 -3.86 -8.95
N MET A 190 -1.28 -5.00 -9.03
CA MET A 190 -1.98 -5.45 -10.25
C MET A 190 -3.00 -4.44 -10.76
N THR A 191 -3.74 -3.81 -9.89
CA THR A 191 -4.82 -2.90 -10.27
C THR A 191 -4.76 -1.59 -9.50
N PRO A 192 -5.35 -0.50 -9.98
CA PRO A 192 -5.52 0.72 -9.19
C PRO A 192 -6.24 0.46 -7.86
N ALA A 193 -7.20 -0.45 -7.87
CA ALA A 193 -8.02 -0.80 -6.70
C ALA A 193 -7.29 -1.69 -5.67
N GLY A 194 -6.19 -2.33 -6.03
CA GLY A 194 -5.43 -3.25 -5.17
C GLY A 194 -4.70 -2.55 -4.00
N SER A 195 -4.42 -1.26 -4.14
CA SER A 195 -3.81 -0.48 -3.05
C SER A 195 -4.30 0.97 -3.04
N SER A 196 -4.57 1.50 -1.86
CA SER A 196 -4.87 2.94 -1.70
C SER A 196 -3.72 3.85 -2.17
N ILE A 197 -2.49 3.35 -2.15
CA ILE A 197 -1.31 4.06 -2.65
C ILE A 197 -1.39 4.26 -4.16
N ASN A 198 -1.84 3.26 -4.91
CA ASN A 198 -2.00 3.35 -6.35
C ASN A 198 -2.98 4.48 -6.71
N MET A 199 -4.14 4.51 -6.04
CA MET A 199 -5.14 5.56 -6.24
C MET A 199 -4.63 6.95 -5.83
N LEU A 200 -3.85 7.03 -4.75
CA LEU A 200 -3.24 8.29 -4.32
C LEU A 200 -2.27 8.82 -5.38
N VAL A 201 -1.41 7.98 -5.92
CA VAL A 201 -0.46 8.35 -6.96
C VAL A 201 -1.17 8.81 -8.24
N LEU A 202 -2.22 8.11 -8.67
CA LEU A 202 -3.04 8.49 -9.82
C LEU A 202 -3.69 9.87 -9.62
N SER A 203 -4.27 10.10 -8.44
CA SER A 203 -4.85 11.39 -8.09
C SER A 203 -3.82 12.53 -8.06
N MET A 204 -2.62 12.26 -7.52
CA MET A 204 -1.54 13.24 -7.48
C MET A 204 -0.96 13.53 -8.87
N LEU A 205 -0.84 12.52 -9.73
CA LEU A 205 -0.42 12.70 -11.11
C LEU A 205 -1.40 13.61 -11.86
N GLU A 206 -2.69 13.28 -11.83
CA GLU A 206 -3.74 14.06 -12.48
C GLU A 206 -3.72 15.52 -12.02
N LYS A 207 -3.63 15.73 -10.72
CA LYS A 207 -3.63 17.08 -10.14
C LYS A 207 -2.40 17.91 -10.53
N ASN A 208 -1.22 17.30 -10.55
CA ASN A 208 0.03 18.04 -10.79
C ASN A 208 0.34 18.25 -12.27
N THR A 209 -0.22 17.40 -13.17
CA THR A 209 0.15 17.40 -14.59
C THR A 209 -1.05 17.47 -15.53
N GLY A 210 -2.27 17.25 -15.05
CA GLY A 210 -3.45 17.05 -15.89
C GLY A 210 -3.47 15.71 -16.65
N THR A 211 -2.43 14.87 -16.48
CA THR A 211 -2.31 13.58 -17.16
C THR A 211 -2.93 12.49 -16.30
N THR A 212 -3.66 11.57 -16.92
CA THR A 212 -4.27 10.41 -16.24
C THR A 212 -3.73 9.10 -16.79
N ILE A 213 -3.64 8.10 -15.95
CA ILE A 213 -3.39 6.71 -16.34
C ILE A 213 -4.71 5.96 -16.15
N SER A 214 -5.22 5.36 -17.22
CA SER A 214 -6.48 4.61 -17.17
C SER A 214 -6.33 3.30 -16.36
N PHE A 215 -7.45 2.72 -15.96
CA PHE A 215 -7.46 1.47 -15.20
C PHE A 215 -6.73 0.33 -15.96
N VAL A 216 -6.99 0.22 -17.28
CA VAL A 216 -6.35 -0.79 -18.14
C VAL A 216 -4.85 -0.52 -18.33
N GLN A 217 -4.46 0.75 -18.51
CA GLN A 217 -3.03 1.10 -18.61
C GLN A 217 -2.28 0.73 -17.34
N TRP A 218 -2.85 1.01 -16.15
CA TRP A 218 -2.25 0.57 -14.88
C TRP A 218 -2.13 -0.95 -14.80
N MET A 219 -3.21 -1.69 -15.15
CA MET A 219 -3.17 -3.16 -15.16
C MET A 219 -2.09 -3.70 -16.10
N ALA A 220 -1.92 -3.10 -17.26
CA ALA A 220 -0.87 -3.50 -18.21
C ALA A 220 0.56 -3.29 -17.66
N LEU A 221 0.74 -2.33 -16.76
CA LEU A 221 2.01 -2.16 -16.03
C LEU A 221 2.10 -3.14 -14.85
N GLY A 222 1.08 -3.22 -14.01
CA GLY A 222 1.13 -3.93 -12.72
C GLY A 222 1.02 -5.45 -12.83
N ILE A 223 0.15 -5.98 -13.69
CA ILE A 223 -0.09 -7.43 -13.78
C ILE A 223 1.16 -8.19 -14.22
N PRO A 224 1.87 -7.83 -15.32
CA PRO A 224 3.05 -8.58 -15.74
C PRO A 224 4.19 -8.50 -14.71
N ILE A 225 4.39 -7.32 -14.09
CA ILE A 225 5.38 -7.17 -13.02
C ILE A 225 5.03 -8.13 -11.86
N THR A 226 3.78 -8.21 -11.45
CA THR A 226 3.34 -9.10 -10.37
C THR A 226 3.54 -10.58 -10.74
N ILE A 227 3.18 -10.99 -11.97
CA ILE A 227 3.35 -12.37 -12.45
C ILE A 227 4.82 -12.78 -12.41
N ILE A 228 5.74 -11.87 -12.70
CA ILE A 228 7.19 -12.11 -12.66
C ILE A 228 7.67 -12.12 -11.21
N MET A 229 7.27 -11.11 -10.42
CA MET A 229 7.83 -10.88 -9.08
C MET A 229 7.34 -11.88 -8.03
N LEU A 230 6.11 -12.38 -8.15
CA LEU A 230 5.55 -13.27 -7.13
C LEU A 230 6.29 -14.63 -7.05
N PRO A 231 6.55 -15.34 -8.18
CA PRO A 231 7.41 -16.53 -8.15
C PRO A 231 8.85 -16.24 -7.71
N ILE A 232 9.41 -15.10 -8.10
CA ILE A 232 10.77 -14.71 -7.69
C ILE A 232 10.80 -14.49 -6.17
N ALA A 233 9.84 -13.78 -5.61
CA ALA A 233 9.73 -13.57 -4.16
C ALA A 233 9.60 -14.90 -3.40
N TRP A 234 8.77 -15.81 -3.91
CA TRP A 234 8.64 -17.17 -3.37
C TRP A 234 9.98 -17.91 -3.38
N ILE A 235 10.70 -17.96 -4.52
CA ILE A 235 11.99 -18.63 -4.65
C ILE A 235 13.01 -18.05 -3.65
N ILE A 236 13.06 -16.72 -3.53
CA ILE A 236 13.97 -16.05 -2.59
C ILE A 236 13.63 -16.42 -1.15
N CYS A 237 12.36 -16.34 -0.75
CA CYS A 237 11.94 -16.72 0.60
C CYS A 237 12.25 -18.19 0.92
N VAL A 238 11.97 -19.12 -0.02
CA VAL A 238 12.28 -20.55 0.14
C VAL A 238 13.77 -20.79 0.27
N LYS A 239 14.59 -20.17 -0.58
CA LYS A 239 16.07 -20.33 -0.53
C LYS A 239 16.69 -19.73 0.72
N MET A 240 16.18 -18.58 1.17
CA MET A 240 16.73 -17.88 2.34
C MET A 240 16.34 -18.54 3.67
N PHE A 241 15.11 -18.97 3.81
CA PHE A 241 14.58 -19.46 5.10
C PHE A 241 14.44 -20.97 5.15
N LYS A 242 14.50 -21.67 4.01
CA LYS A 242 14.51 -23.14 3.87
C LYS A 242 13.40 -23.79 4.74
N PRO A 243 12.10 -23.57 4.44
CA PRO A 243 11.02 -24.17 5.19
C PRO A 243 11.21 -25.69 5.30
N ALA A 244 10.89 -26.24 6.47
CA ALA A 244 11.12 -27.66 6.74
C ALA A 244 10.20 -28.52 5.87
N PRO A 245 10.71 -29.60 5.28
CA PRO A 245 9.85 -30.54 4.56
C PRO A 245 8.87 -31.20 5.53
N LEU A 246 7.67 -31.47 5.07
CA LEU A 246 6.65 -32.20 5.78
C LEU A 246 6.18 -33.38 4.92
N GLU A 247 5.87 -34.50 5.56
CA GLU A 247 5.32 -35.66 4.89
C GLU A 247 4.03 -35.30 4.15
N GLN A 248 3.89 -35.81 2.92
CA GLN A 248 2.73 -35.50 2.08
C GLN A 248 1.40 -35.88 2.72
N GLU A 249 1.39 -36.95 3.51
CA GLU A 249 0.20 -37.40 4.25
C GLU A 249 -0.29 -36.34 5.26
N LYS A 250 0.64 -35.74 6.01
CA LYS A 250 0.34 -34.65 6.97
C LYS A 250 -0.21 -33.42 6.27
N ILE A 251 0.37 -33.06 5.12
CA ILE A 251 -0.13 -31.92 4.29
C ILE A 251 -1.54 -32.20 3.78
N GLN A 252 -1.80 -33.41 3.26
CA GLN A 252 -3.12 -33.81 2.79
C GLN A 252 -4.15 -33.86 3.93
N GLY A 253 -3.73 -34.36 5.10
CA GLY A 253 -4.53 -34.32 6.33
C GLY A 253 -4.94 -32.89 6.69
N TYR A 254 -4.00 -31.96 6.68
CA TYR A 254 -4.27 -30.54 6.91
C TYR A 254 -5.28 -29.96 5.88
N ILE A 255 -5.04 -30.18 4.59
CA ILE A 255 -5.94 -29.70 3.52
C ILE A 255 -7.36 -30.28 3.69
N LYS A 256 -7.47 -31.56 4.03
CA LYS A 256 -8.75 -32.22 4.29
C LYS A 256 -9.48 -31.57 5.48
N ASN A 257 -8.78 -31.37 6.59
CA ASN A 257 -9.35 -30.72 7.77
C ASN A 257 -9.76 -29.26 7.48
N ALA A 258 -8.92 -28.48 6.81
CA ALA A 258 -9.24 -27.12 6.41
C ALA A 258 -10.46 -27.03 5.45
N SER A 259 -10.77 -28.12 4.74
CA SER A 259 -11.93 -28.18 3.83
C SER A 259 -13.25 -28.42 4.53
N VAL A 260 -13.26 -28.88 5.79
CA VAL A 260 -14.50 -29.17 6.55
C VAL A 260 -15.32 -27.92 6.79
N ASP A 261 -14.66 -26.78 7.04
CA ASP A 261 -15.31 -25.50 7.34
C ASP A 261 -15.86 -24.79 6.08
N VAL A 262 -15.60 -25.31 4.90
CA VAL A 262 -16.04 -24.68 3.63
C VAL A 262 -17.11 -25.55 2.97
N PRO A 263 -18.33 -25.04 2.80
CA PRO A 263 -19.41 -25.78 2.14
C PRO A 263 -18.99 -26.30 0.75
N GLU A 264 -19.38 -27.51 0.36
CA GLU A 264 -19.05 -28.07 -0.97
C GLU A 264 -19.49 -27.12 -2.10
N LYS A 265 -20.70 -26.60 -2.01
CA LYS A 265 -21.28 -25.69 -3.01
C LYS A 265 -21.16 -24.24 -2.52
N MET A 266 -20.95 -23.33 -3.45
CA MET A 266 -20.98 -21.90 -3.15
C MET A 266 -22.34 -21.50 -2.60
N THR A 267 -22.32 -20.81 -1.47
CA THR A 267 -23.53 -20.24 -0.86
C THR A 267 -24.10 -19.11 -1.73
N THR A 268 -25.37 -18.77 -1.54
CA THR A 268 -26.00 -17.67 -2.27
C THR A 268 -25.28 -16.34 -2.02
N LYS A 269 -24.83 -16.10 -0.78
CA LYS A 269 -24.07 -14.90 -0.42
C LYS A 269 -22.69 -14.85 -1.08
N GLU A 270 -21.96 -15.97 -1.17
CA GLU A 270 -20.70 -16.04 -1.90
C GLU A 270 -20.89 -15.67 -3.38
N LYS A 271 -21.90 -16.27 -4.04
CA LYS A 271 -22.21 -15.94 -5.44
C LYS A 271 -22.55 -14.47 -5.62
N TYR A 272 -23.32 -13.92 -4.70
CA TYR A 272 -23.71 -12.51 -4.74
C TYR A 272 -22.50 -11.58 -4.60
N VAL A 273 -21.62 -11.83 -3.63
CA VAL A 273 -20.37 -11.07 -3.46
C VAL A 273 -19.50 -11.16 -4.70
N LEU A 274 -19.32 -12.36 -5.25
CA LEU A 274 -18.52 -12.58 -6.45
C LEU A 274 -19.10 -11.84 -7.67
N VAL A 275 -20.42 -11.90 -7.87
CA VAL A 275 -21.08 -11.24 -9.01
C VAL A 275 -20.91 -9.73 -8.91
N ILE A 276 -21.14 -9.11 -7.74
CA ILE A 276 -20.94 -7.66 -7.57
C ILE A 276 -19.47 -7.28 -7.80
N LEU A 277 -18.53 -8.07 -7.27
CA LEU A 277 -17.09 -7.83 -7.47
C LEU A 277 -16.72 -7.88 -8.95
N LEU A 278 -17.22 -8.87 -9.70
CA LEU A 278 -16.99 -8.98 -11.14
C LEU A 278 -17.62 -7.83 -11.91
N ILE A 279 -18.84 -7.41 -11.55
CA ILE A 279 -19.48 -6.23 -12.15
C ILE A 279 -18.64 -4.99 -11.91
N MET A 280 -18.18 -4.74 -10.66
CA MET A 280 -17.31 -3.60 -10.36
C MET A 280 -16.04 -3.64 -11.19
N LEU A 281 -15.38 -4.80 -11.29
CA LEU A 281 -14.16 -4.97 -12.08
C LEU A 281 -14.39 -4.66 -13.56
N VAL A 282 -15.50 -5.17 -14.13
CA VAL A 282 -15.88 -4.86 -15.51
C VAL A 282 -16.13 -3.35 -15.70
N LEU A 283 -16.85 -2.71 -14.78
CA LEU A 283 -17.11 -1.26 -14.83
C LEU A 283 -15.81 -0.45 -14.69
N TRP A 284 -14.88 -0.86 -13.85
CA TRP A 284 -13.57 -0.23 -13.73
C TRP A 284 -12.71 -0.41 -15.00
N ILE A 285 -12.76 -1.57 -15.64
CA ILE A 285 -12.12 -1.77 -16.95
C ILE A 285 -12.76 -0.85 -17.98
N LEU A 286 -14.09 -0.80 -18.06
CA LEU A 286 -14.83 0.05 -18.99
C LEU A 286 -14.60 1.56 -18.73
N SER A 287 -14.21 1.96 -17.52
CA SER A 287 -13.86 3.36 -17.20
C SER A 287 -12.72 3.90 -18.08
N SER A 288 -11.90 3.02 -18.64
CA SER A 288 -10.81 3.39 -19.54
C SER A 288 -11.33 3.97 -20.89
N TRP A 289 -12.56 3.66 -21.26
CA TRP A 289 -13.21 4.15 -22.49
C TRP A 289 -14.41 5.07 -22.22
N TYR A 290 -15.01 4.95 -21.02
CA TYR A 290 -16.19 5.72 -20.62
C TYR A 290 -15.88 6.56 -19.38
N PRO A 291 -15.47 7.85 -19.54
CA PRO A 291 -15.01 8.68 -18.42
C PRO A 291 -16.04 8.92 -17.29
N PHE A 292 -17.33 8.73 -17.56
CA PHE A 292 -18.37 8.83 -16.54
C PHE A 292 -18.34 7.66 -15.53
N LEU A 293 -17.75 6.52 -15.90
CA LEU A 293 -17.57 5.35 -15.02
C LEU A 293 -16.34 5.53 -14.11
N GLN A 294 -16.34 6.56 -13.29
CA GLN A 294 -15.23 6.82 -12.38
C GLN A 294 -15.10 5.71 -11.31
N ILE A 295 -13.88 5.41 -10.91
CA ILE A 295 -13.54 4.28 -10.01
C ILE A 295 -14.25 4.42 -8.65
N ALA A 296 -14.25 5.61 -8.05
CA ALA A 296 -14.83 5.83 -6.72
C ALA A 296 -16.37 5.70 -6.68
N PRO A 297 -17.16 6.31 -7.58
CA PRO A 297 -18.60 6.09 -7.62
C PRO A 297 -18.98 4.63 -7.84
N VAL A 298 -18.29 3.92 -8.73
CA VAL A 298 -18.52 2.47 -8.96
C VAL A 298 -18.28 1.67 -7.69
N ALA A 299 -17.20 1.97 -6.95
CA ALA A 299 -16.90 1.31 -5.68
C ALA A 299 -17.98 1.59 -4.61
N ILE A 300 -18.47 2.84 -4.52
CA ILE A 300 -19.51 3.23 -3.56
C ILE A 300 -20.83 2.50 -3.88
N ILE A 301 -21.23 2.44 -5.17
CA ILE A 301 -22.42 1.69 -5.58
C ILE A 301 -22.25 0.21 -5.25
N GLY A 302 -21.11 -0.39 -5.62
CA GLY A 302 -20.83 -1.79 -5.32
C GLY A 302 -20.88 -2.10 -3.83
N LEU A 303 -20.29 -1.25 -2.99
CA LEU A 303 -20.40 -1.34 -1.54
C LEU A 303 -21.87 -1.29 -1.08
N THR A 304 -22.65 -0.34 -1.59
CA THR A 304 -24.05 -0.15 -1.19
C THR A 304 -24.90 -1.40 -1.46
N LEU A 305 -24.61 -2.11 -2.55
CA LEU A 305 -25.32 -3.35 -2.88
C LEU A 305 -25.15 -4.44 -1.81
N TYR A 306 -24.02 -4.47 -1.07
CA TYR A 306 -23.83 -5.43 0.02
C TYR A 306 -24.70 -5.19 1.24
N PHE A 307 -25.36 -4.02 1.35
CA PHE A 307 -26.27 -3.67 2.42
C PHE A 307 -27.75 -3.93 2.09
N ILE A 308 -28.08 -4.39 0.88
CA ILE A 308 -29.48 -4.67 0.51
C ILE A 308 -30.10 -5.62 1.54
N PRO A 309 -31.19 -5.24 2.23
CA PRO A 309 -31.78 -6.03 3.30
C PRO A 309 -32.37 -7.34 2.78
N GLY A 310 -32.47 -8.33 3.67
CA GLY A 310 -33.04 -9.64 3.37
C GLY A 310 -32.02 -10.76 3.19
N LYS A 311 -32.36 -11.78 2.41
CA LYS A 311 -31.52 -12.99 2.25
C LYS A 311 -30.15 -12.71 1.61
N MET A 312 -30.03 -11.62 0.87
CA MET A 312 -28.82 -11.22 0.16
C MET A 312 -27.94 -10.26 0.97
N GLN A 313 -28.36 -9.81 2.14
CA GLN A 313 -27.56 -8.91 2.96
C GLN A 313 -26.24 -9.58 3.36
N VAL A 314 -25.16 -8.98 2.96
CA VAL A 314 -23.78 -9.42 3.27
C VAL A 314 -23.24 -8.65 4.47
N LEU A 315 -23.41 -7.32 4.46
CA LEU A 315 -22.90 -6.41 5.49
C LEU A 315 -24.03 -5.72 6.24
N THR A 316 -23.81 -5.49 7.53
CA THR A 316 -24.56 -4.55 8.33
C THR A 316 -23.78 -3.25 8.51
N TRP A 317 -24.47 -2.17 8.89
CA TRP A 317 -23.79 -0.90 9.19
C TRP A 317 -22.75 -1.04 10.32
N ASN A 318 -22.98 -1.98 11.27
CA ASN A 318 -22.02 -2.26 12.33
C ASN A 318 -20.76 -2.95 11.81
N ASP A 319 -20.87 -3.85 10.84
CA ASP A 319 -19.72 -4.49 10.20
C ASP A 319 -18.88 -3.43 9.50
N PHE A 320 -19.51 -2.54 8.75
CA PHE A 320 -18.83 -1.45 8.07
C PHE A 320 -18.10 -0.51 9.05
N LYS A 321 -18.75 -0.10 10.15
CA LYS A 321 -18.09 0.73 11.18
C LYS A 321 -16.87 0.06 11.81
N ARG A 322 -16.86 -1.27 11.88
CA ARG A 322 -15.72 -2.03 12.45
C ARG A 322 -14.55 -2.19 11.49
N CYS A 323 -14.84 -2.36 10.20
CA CYS A 323 -13.80 -2.58 9.21
C CYS A 323 -13.14 -1.27 8.73
N VAL A 324 -13.81 -0.12 8.87
CA VAL A 324 -13.24 1.17 8.46
C VAL A 324 -12.12 1.61 9.40
N SER A 325 -10.92 1.78 8.85
CA SER A 325 -9.82 2.43 9.56
C SER A 325 -9.95 3.94 9.48
N LEU A 326 -10.41 4.55 10.57
CA LEU A 326 -10.49 6.02 10.68
C LEU A 326 -9.10 6.67 10.55
N GLU A 327 -8.07 6.02 11.08
CA GLU A 327 -6.69 6.50 10.96
C GLU A 327 -6.23 6.55 9.51
N ALA A 328 -6.50 5.50 8.73
CA ALA A 328 -6.13 5.46 7.31
C ALA A 328 -6.90 6.52 6.51
N PHE A 329 -8.18 6.74 6.83
CA PHE A 329 -9.01 7.76 6.20
C PHE A 329 -8.46 9.17 6.46
N ILE A 330 -8.17 9.49 7.72
CA ILE A 330 -7.60 10.80 8.11
C ILE A 330 -6.21 10.96 7.50
N LEU A 331 -5.36 9.94 7.56
CA LEU A 331 -4.02 9.96 6.95
C LEU A 331 -4.09 10.31 5.47
N MET A 332 -4.92 9.60 4.70
CA MET A 332 -5.03 9.82 3.26
C MET A 332 -5.51 11.24 2.94
N GLY A 333 -6.56 11.72 3.60
CA GLY A 333 -7.07 13.08 3.42
C GLY A 333 -6.01 14.14 3.73
N THR A 334 -5.26 13.94 4.84
CA THR A 334 -4.18 14.86 5.23
C THR A 334 -3.02 14.84 4.25
N MET A 335 -2.60 13.65 3.77
CA MET A 335 -1.48 13.55 2.82
C MET A 335 -1.83 14.15 1.46
N ILE A 336 -3.07 14.01 1.00
CA ILE A 336 -3.56 14.72 -0.18
C ILE A 336 -3.56 16.24 0.04
N SER A 337 -4.01 16.70 1.22
CA SER A 337 -3.95 18.14 1.57
C SER A 337 -2.53 18.67 1.56
N ILE A 338 -1.59 17.98 2.21
CA ILE A 338 -0.17 18.36 2.24
C ILE A 338 0.40 18.41 0.82
N GLY A 339 0.13 17.41 -0.02
CA GLY A 339 0.57 17.40 -1.42
C GLY A 339 0.02 18.60 -2.21
N ASN A 340 -1.23 18.98 -1.96
CA ASN A 340 -1.83 20.17 -2.54
C ASN A 340 -1.12 21.46 -2.10
N VAL A 341 -0.82 21.56 -0.81
CA VAL A 341 -0.14 22.72 -0.22
C VAL A 341 1.32 22.82 -0.69
N ILE A 342 2.02 21.70 -0.85
CA ILE A 342 3.37 21.65 -1.43
C ILE A 342 3.36 22.28 -2.83
N THR A 343 2.35 21.96 -3.63
CA THR A 343 2.21 22.52 -4.99
C THR A 343 1.84 24.00 -4.96
N SER A 344 0.82 24.40 -4.20
CA SER A 344 0.32 25.78 -4.18
C SER A 344 1.29 26.77 -3.51
N SER A 345 2.08 26.33 -2.53
CA SER A 345 3.10 27.16 -1.87
C SER A 345 4.39 27.33 -2.69
N GLY A 346 4.58 26.53 -3.76
CA GLY A 346 5.82 26.49 -4.55
C GLY A 346 6.95 25.67 -3.93
N LEU A 347 6.71 24.99 -2.82
CA LEU A 347 7.71 24.14 -2.13
C LEU A 347 8.19 22.99 -3.04
N ASN A 348 7.36 22.51 -3.97
CA ASN A 348 7.71 21.47 -4.94
C ASN A 348 8.98 21.82 -5.76
N LYS A 349 9.15 23.08 -6.15
CA LYS A 349 10.33 23.53 -6.89
C LYS A 349 11.60 23.45 -6.04
N TRP A 350 11.53 23.95 -4.81
CA TRP A 350 12.66 23.92 -3.87
C TRP A 350 13.08 22.49 -3.53
N ILE A 351 12.10 21.59 -3.23
CA ILE A 351 12.38 20.17 -2.98
C ILE A 351 13.00 19.52 -4.22
N SER A 352 12.46 19.83 -5.42
CA SER A 352 12.99 19.29 -6.67
C SER A 352 14.45 19.69 -6.90
N GLU A 353 14.86 20.91 -6.53
CA GLU A 353 16.23 21.36 -6.72
C GLU A 353 17.23 20.77 -5.72
N ILE A 354 16.77 20.45 -4.51
CA ILE A 354 17.67 19.93 -3.45
C ILE A 354 17.74 18.40 -3.46
N ILE A 355 16.60 17.71 -3.63
CA ILE A 355 16.55 16.25 -3.53
C ILE A 355 16.97 15.61 -4.85
N PHE A 356 16.60 16.20 -5.99
CA PHE A 356 16.91 15.62 -7.29
C PHE A 356 18.16 16.24 -7.90
N PRO A 357 18.97 15.44 -8.62
CA PRO A 357 20.16 15.96 -9.27
C PRO A 357 19.81 17.03 -10.31
N GLN A 358 20.59 18.10 -10.33
CA GLN A 358 20.38 19.24 -11.26
C GLN A 358 20.59 18.84 -12.72
N THR A 359 21.51 17.91 -12.95
CA THR A 359 21.75 17.29 -14.26
C THR A 359 21.57 15.80 -14.13
N PHE A 360 20.66 15.25 -14.89
CA PHE A 360 20.41 13.80 -14.94
C PHE A 360 20.17 13.39 -16.39
N THR A 361 20.33 12.10 -16.67
CA THR A 361 20.07 11.55 -17.99
C THR A 361 18.57 11.69 -18.36
N ASN A 362 18.29 11.83 -19.64
CA ASN A 362 16.94 11.74 -20.19
C ASN A 362 16.50 10.28 -20.49
N SER A 363 17.33 9.30 -20.12
CA SER A 363 17.00 7.88 -20.26
C SER A 363 15.87 7.51 -19.29
N THR A 364 14.69 7.21 -19.80
CA THR A 364 13.51 6.82 -19.00
C THR A 364 13.82 5.65 -18.07
N ILE A 365 14.57 4.64 -18.54
CA ILE A 365 14.96 3.46 -17.73
C ILE A 365 15.77 3.89 -16.51
N LEU A 366 16.78 4.75 -16.69
CA LEU A 366 17.66 5.18 -15.61
C LEU A 366 16.94 6.12 -14.63
N VAL A 367 16.07 6.98 -15.14
CA VAL A 367 15.23 7.85 -14.28
C VAL A 367 14.29 6.99 -13.42
N ILE A 368 13.59 6.03 -14.00
CA ILE A 368 12.71 5.12 -13.25
C ILE A 368 13.53 4.30 -12.24
N ALA A 369 14.67 3.74 -12.62
CA ALA A 369 15.53 2.99 -11.70
C ALA A 369 15.98 3.84 -10.50
N PHE A 370 16.39 5.08 -10.75
CA PHE A 370 16.78 6.04 -9.71
C PHE A 370 15.60 6.35 -8.77
N ILE A 371 14.40 6.61 -9.31
CA ILE A 371 13.22 6.91 -8.50
C ILE A 371 12.77 5.71 -7.68
N CYS A 372 12.76 4.51 -8.26
CA CYS A 372 12.45 3.28 -7.53
C CYS A 372 13.44 3.05 -6.37
N LEU A 373 14.75 3.20 -6.63
CA LEU A 373 15.77 3.08 -5.59
C LEU A 373 15.58 4.12 -4.50
N MET A 374 15.39 5.40 -4.87
CA MET A 374 15.14 6.49 -3.93
C MET A 374 13.88 6.20 -3.09
N THR A 375 12.82 5.71 -3.70
CA THR A 375 11.58 5.36 -3.00
C THR A 375 11.84 4.33 -1.91
N PHE A 376 12.55 3.25 -2.21
CA PHE A 376 12.86 2.22 -1.22
C PHE A 376 13.78 2.72 -0.11
N LEU A 377 14.76 3.57 -0.43
CA LEU A 377 15.63 4.17 0.58
C LEU A 377 14.86 5.12 1.51
N LEU A 378 13.94 5.91 0.98
CA LEU A 378 13.12 6.83 1.77
C LEU A 378 12.04 6.14 2.59
N LEU A 379 11.57 4.95 2.19
CA LEU A 379 10.66 4.14 3.00
C LEU A 379 11.30 3.55 4.26
N ILE A 380 12.63 3.59 4.39
CA ILE A 380 13.32 3.17 5.63
C ILE A 380 13.07 4.18 6.76
N PRO A 381 13.42 5.46 6.61
CA PRO A 381 13.14 6.47 7.63
C PRO A 381 11.67 6.90 7.69
N ILE A 382 10.91 6.77 6.61
CA ILE A 382 9.51 7.18 6.51
C ILE A 382 8.67 5.97 6.07
N PRO A 383 8.38 5.02 7.00
CA PRO A 383 7.68 3.78 6.66
C PRO A 383 6.16 3.97 6.46
N VAL A 384 5.75 5.16 6.06
CA VAL A 384 4.36 5.55 5.83
C VAL A 384 4.22 5.95 4.35
N ALA A 385 3.93 4.97 3.49
CA ALA A 385 3.87 5.17 2.04
C ALA A 385 2.94 6.33 1.59
N PRO A 386 1.73 6.54 2.16
CA PRO A 386 0.92 7.72 1.81
C PRO A 386 1.61 9.04 2.09
N ALA A 387 2.38 9.14 3.17
CA ALA A 387 3.13 10.36 3.50
C ALA A 387 4.20 10.62 2.43
N LEU A 388 4.97 9.59 2.07
CA LEU A 388 6.00 9.71 1.04
C LEU A 388 5.39 10.13 -0.31
N VAL A 389 4.27 9.53 -0.72
CA VAL A 389 3.57 9.88 -1.96
C VAL A 389 3.04 11.32 -1.91
N GLY A 390 2.40 11.72 -0.83
CA GLY A 390 1.90 13.10 -0.67
C GLY A 390 3.01 14.15 -0.77
N MET A 391 4.18 13.86 -0.20
CA MET A 391 5.32 14.78 -0.19
C MET A 391 6.04 14.88 -1.54
N LEU A 392 6.30 13.75 -2.19
CA LEU A 392 7.21 13.70 -3.32
C LEU A 392 6.53 13.78 -4.68
N SER A 393 5.22 13.55 -4.79
CA SER A 393 4.53 13.54 -6.09
C SER A 393 4.71 14.84 -6.88
N ALA A 394 4.51 16.00 -6.26
CA ALA A 394 4.66 17.29 -6.92
C ALA A 394 6.12 17.62 -7.28
N PRO A 395 7.11 17.47 -6.36
CA PRO A 395 8.53 17.61 -6.70
C PRO A 395 8.99 16.66 -7.80
N LEU A 396 8.48 15.42 -7.78
CA LEU A 396 8.81 14.41 -8.77
C LEU A 396 8.29 14.77 -10.16
N CYS A 397 7.05 15.27 -10.26
CA CYS A 397 6.52 15.77 -11.53
C CYS A 397 7.34 16.97 -12.05
N ALA A 398 7.78 17.87 -11.17
CA ALA A 398 8.66 18.99 -11.54
C ALA A 398 10.02 18.49 -12.05
N PHE A 399 10.61 17.50 -11.40
CA PHE A 399 11.85 16.85 -11.85
C PHE A 399 11.68 16.19 -13.22
N CYS A 400 10.61 15.46 -13.46
CA CYS A 400 10.31 14.83 -14.75
C CYS A 400 10.26 15.86 -15.89
N ALA A 401 9.60 16.97 -15.66
CA ALA A 401 9.53 18.08 -16.63
C ALA A 401 10.93 18.64 -16.95
N LYS A 402 11.83 18.72 -15.96
CA LYS A 402 13.19 19.21 -16.11
C LYS A 402 14.08 18.27 -16.92
N VAL A 403 13.95 16.93 -16.71
CA VAL A 403 14.77 15.93 -17.42
C VAL A 403 14.14 15.47 -18.73
N GLY A 404 12.94 15.92 -19.08
CA GLY A 404 12.25 15.58 -20.33
C GLY A 404 11.71 14.15 -20.37
N VAL A 405 11.34 13.57 -19.21
CA VAL A 405 10.76 12.23 -19.10
C VAL A 405 9.28 12.34 -18.72
N SER A 406 8.44 11.45 -19.26
CA SER A 406 7.01 11.43 -18.97
C SER A 406 6.72 11.29 -17.47
N PRO A 407 6.04 12.27 -16.83
CA PRO A 407 5.66 12.17 -15.43
C PRO A 407 4.77 10.96 -15.14
N ALA A 408 3.93 10.55 -16.10
CA ALA A 408 3.03 9.42 -15.94
C ALA A 408 3.79 8.10 -15.72
N LEU A 409 4.86 7.86 -16.49
CA LEU A 409 5.69 6.66 -16.35
C LEU A 409 6.42 6.63 -15.00
N VAL A 410 6.99 7.76 -14.63
CA VAL A 410 7.77 7.88 -13.39
C VAL A 410 6.85 7.78 -12.16
N MET A 411 5.69 8.41 -12.20
CA MET A 411 4.69 8.31 -11.13
C MET A 411 4.10 6.91 -11.01
N ALA A 412 3.87 6.20 -12.12
CA ALA A 412 3.47 4.79 -12.07
C ALA A 412 4.53 3.93 -11.36
N ALA A 413 5.80 4.08 -11.73
CA ALA A 413 6.90 3.38 -11.09
C ALA A 413 7.03 3.72 -9.60
N PHE A 414 6.91 5.01 -9.26
CA PHE A 414 6.89 5.49 -7.88
C PHE A 414 5.79 4.83 -7.06
N GLY A 415 4.55 4.79 -7.59
CA GLY A 415 3.42 4.15 -6.93
C GLY A 415 3.60 2.66 -6.72
N LEU A 416 4.04 1.94 -7.75
CA LEU A 416 4.31 0.50 -7.67
C LEU A 416 5.40 0.19 -6.62
N CYS A 417 6.45 1.01 -6.53
CA CYS A 417 7.48 0.84 -5.51
C CYS A 417 7.00 1.25 -4.11
N ALA A 418 6.28 2.36 -3.98
CA ALA A 418 5.75 2.83 -2.70
C ALA A 418 4.74 1.85 -2.08
N CYS A 419 3.97 1.14 -2.92
CA CYS A 419 3.07 0.06 -2.48
C CYS A 419 3.82 -1.12 -1.83
N ASN A 420 5.14 -1.26 -2.04
CA ASN A 420 5.97 -2.39 -1.61
C ASN A 420 6.89 -2.03 -0.42
N CYS A 421 6.31 -1.48 0.64
CA CYS A 421 7.01 -1.13 1.88
C CYS A 421 7.22 -2.35 2.79
N TYR A 422 8.04 -3.31 2.35
CA TYR A 422 8.33 -4.54 3.09
C TYR A 422 9.82 -4.77 3.40
N LEU A 423 10.65 -3.74 3.36
CA LEU A 423 12.06 -3.91 3.73
C LEU A 423 12.22 -4.23 5.22
N LEU A 424 11.51 -3.51 6.06
CA LEU A 424 11.41 -3.73 7.49
C LEU A 424 9.93 -3.90 7.88
N PRO A 425 9.61 -4.60 8.98
CA PRO A 425 8.23 -4.77 9.43
C PRO A 425 7.71 -3.51 10.16
N LEU A 426 7.75 -2.35 9.49
CA LEU A 426 7.34 -1.06 10.03
C LEU A 426 6.02 -0.56 9.41
N ASP A 427 5.68 -1.02 8.22
CA ASP A 427 4.37 -0.78 7.61
C ASP A 427 3.30 -1.73 8.19
N THR A 428 2.05 -1.33 8.11
CA THR A 428 0.91 -2.07 8.70
C THR A 428 0.85 -3.52 8.22
N VAL A 429 1.12 -3.79 6.94
CA VAL A 429 0.99 -5.15 6.36
C VAL A 429 2.05 -6.11 6.90
N PRO A 430 3.35 -5.81 6.87
CA PRO A 430 4.34 -6.68 7.49
C PRO A 430 4.28 -6.67 9.03
N LEU A 431 3.77 -5.60 9.65
CA LEU A 431 3.65 -5.51 11.11
C LEU A 431 2.68 -6.55 11.69
N ILE A 432 1.55 -6.82 11.02
CA ILE A 432 0.59 -7.84 11.47
C ILE A 432 1.17 -9.26 11.43
N THR A 433 2.06 -9.57 10.49
CA THR A 433 2.75 -10.86 10.45
C THR A 433 3.94 -10.91 11.41
N TYR A 434 4.61 -9.78 11.64
CA TYR A 434 5.68 -9.65 12.63
C TYR A 434 5.16 -9.88 14.06
N SER A 435 3.97 -9.40 14.37
CA SER A 435 3.34 -9.60 15.69
C SER A 435 3.09 -11.06 16.05
N THR A 436 3.13 -11.98 15.08
CA THR A 436 3.02 -13.42 15.31
C THR A 436 4.28 -14.03 15.97
N GLY A 437 5.42 -13.32 15.97
CA GLY A 437 6.64 -13.71 16.66
C GLY A 437 7.52 -14.75 15.94
N TYR A 438 7.19 -15.17 14.71
CA TYR A 438 7.95 -16.17 13.96
C TYR A 438 9.27 -15.67 13.37
N TYR A 439 9.47 -14.35 13.22
CA TYR A 439 10.70 -13.76 12.71
C TYR A 439 11.11 -12.51 13.46
N LYS A 440 12.39 -12.18 13.41
CA LYS A 440 12.96 -10.96 13.99
C LYS A 440 12.97 -9.84 12.95
N MET A 441 13.02 -8.58 13.40
CA MET A 441 13.01 -7.39 12.54
C MET A 441 14.00 -7.48 11.37
N PHE A 442 15.24 -7.90 11.65
CA PHE A 442 16.31 -8.01 10.65
C PHE A 442 16.31 -9.33 9.86
N ASP A 443 15.36 -10.24 10.09
CA ASP A 443 15.20 -11.39 9.21
C ASP A 443 14.53 -11.02 7.89
N MET A 444 13.60 -10.07 7.92
CA MET A 444 12.86 -9.64 6.74
C MET A 444 13.76 -9.07 5.63
N PRO A 445 14.70 -8.14 5.90
CA PRO A 445 15.62 -7.61 4.90
C PRO A 445 16.47 -8.66 4.18
N LYS A 446 16.77 -9.79 4.81
CA LYS A 446 17.57 -10.85 4.19
C LYS A 446 17.00 -11.31 2.85
N ALA A 447 15.66 -11.40 2.76
CA ALA A 447 14.97 -11.76 1.52
C ALA A 447 14.52 -10.53 0.75
N THR A 448 13.97 -9.53 1.42
CA THR A 448 13.25 -8.43 0.78
C THR A 448 14.16 -7.44 0.06
N VAL A 449 15.42 -7.27 0.48
CA VAL A 449 16.41 -6.47 -0.26
C VAL A 449 16.58 -7.02 -1.68
N TRP A 450 16.73 -8.32 -1.83
CA TRP A 450 16.88 -8.95 -3.16
C TRP A 450 15.60 -8.82 -4.00
N ILE A 451 14.44 -8.97 -3.35
CA ILE A 451 13.14 -8.80 -4.02
C ILE A 451 13.01 -7.36 -4.53
N GLN A 452 13.39 -6.36 -3.72
CA GLN A 452 13.34 -4.95 -4.12
C GLN A 452 14.32 -4.62 -5.25
N ILE A 453 15.55 -5.13 -5.21
CA ILE A 453 16.54 -4.93 -6.29
C ILE A 453 16.02 -5.48 -7.61
N ILE A 454 15.43 -6.68 -7.58
CA ILE A 454 14.88 -7.28 -8.79
C ILE A 454 13.64 -6.51 -9.25
N LEU A 455 12.79 -6.05 -8.33
CA LEU A 455 11.63 -5.21 -8.65
C LEU A 455 12.05 -3.90 -9.33
N ILE A 456 13.12 -3.23 -8.85
CA ILE A 456 13.67 -2.04 -9.51
C ILE A 456 14.03 -2.35 -10.97
N ALA A 457 14.76 -3.44 -11.20
CA ALA A 457 15.20 -3.81 -12.56
C ALA A 457 13.98 -4.14 -13.45
N VAL A 458 13.07 -4.98 -12.98
CA VAL A 458 11.87 -5.39 -13.74
C VAL A 458 10.96 -4.20 -14.02
N ALA A 459 10.68 -3.37 -13.02
CA ALA A 459 9.83 -2.20 -13.18
C ALA A 459 10.45 -1.17 -14.12
N SER A 460 11.77 -0.90 -14.01
CA SER A 460 12.45 0.07 -14.85
C SER A 460 12.41 -0.32 -16.33
N VAL A 461 12.64 -1.58 -16.64
CA VAL A 461 12.58 -2.07 -18.03
C VAL A 461 11.14 -2.11 -18.52
N TRP A 462 10.23 -2.73 -17.77
CA TRP A 462 8.86 -2.95 -18.20
C TRP A 462 8.09 -1.64 -18.40
N ILE A 463 8.17 -0.73 -17.43
CA ILE A 463 7.47 0.56 -17.50
C ILE A 463 8.06 1.44 -18.60
N SER A 464 9.36 1.43 -18.80
CA SER A 464 9.98 2.22 -19.88
C SER A 464 9.59 1.72 -21.27
N VAL A 465 9.51 0.40 -21.47
CA VAL A 465 9.21 -0.18 -22.78
C VAL A 465 7.69 -0.18 -23.03
N ILE A 466 6.94 -0.87 -22.18
CA ILE A 466 5.50 -1.05 -22.39
C ILE A 466 4.73 0.22 -22.02
N GLY A 467 5.11 0.84 -20.89
CA GLY A 467 4.51 2.12 -20.49
C GLY A 467 4.77 3.22 -21.51
N GLY A 468 5.99 3.30 -22.07
CA GLY A 468 6.33 4.22 -23.15
C GLY A 468 5.48 4.06 -24.42
N MET A 469 5.06 2.83 -24.73
CA MET A 469 4.16 2.56 -25.87
C MET A 469 2.69 2.90 -25.59
N MET A 470 2.26 2.88 -24.32
CA MET A 470 0.84 3.01 -23.95
C MET A 470 0.47 4.35 -23.34
N ILE A 471 1.41 5.06 -22.74
CA ILE A 471 1.19 6.23 -21.89
C ILE A 471 2.11 7.39 -22.32
N GLY A 472 3.24 7.08 -23.00
CA GLY A 472 4.29 8.02 -23.41
C GLY A 472 3.92 8.93 -24.55
#